data_9b08baca251c617548e048edd2a51b90
#
_entry.id   9b08baca251c617548e048edd2a51b90
#
_cell.length_a   1.000
_cell.length_b   1.000
_cell.length_c   1.000
_cell.angle_alpha   90.00
_cell.angle_beta   90.00
_cell.angle_gamma   90.00
#
_symmetry.space_group_name_H-M   'P 1'
#
loop_
_entity.id
_entity.type
_entity.pdbx_description
1 polymer ?
#
loop_
_entity_poly.entity_id
_entity_poly.type
_entity_poly.pdbx_seq_one_letter_code
_entity_poly.pdbx_strand_id
1 'polypeptide(L)'
;MEKVVIAGSVFLQEKINYYRNYFKLNHYYVLDYPRPIKEKGFFKFYPDIHQDFFKNIMSCDILFIMNEDKNGVEGYVGYETFAELNFGMMIKLVCHKDIEIYLLKMPSSSVGCYREICLWLELGWIKIFDKNV
;
A
#
# COMPACT_ATOMS: atom_id res chain seq x y z
N MET A 1 -1.25 18.52 7.29
CA MET A 1 -0.27 17.46 6.98
C MET A 1 -1.01 16.29 6.37
N GLU A 2 -0.62 15.88 5.19
CA GLU A 2 -1.28 14.74 4.53
C GLU A 2 -0.93 13.43 5.21
N LYS A 3 -1.92 12.54 5.28
CA LYS A 3 -1.80 11.23 5.95
C LYS A 3 -1.55 10.15 4.92
N VAL A 4 -0.53 9.34 5.16
CA VAL A 4 -0.11 8.25 4.27
C VAL A 4 -0.31 6.92 4.97
N VAL A 5 -0.88 5.94 4.27
CA VAL A 5 -0.82 4.53 4.66
C VAL A 5 0.09 3.81 3.67
N ILE A 6 1.05 3.07 4.21
CA ILE A 6 1.94 2.23 3.42
C ILE A 6 1.39 0.81 3.44
N ALA A 7 1.14 0.24 2.27
CA ALA A 7 0.75 -1.16 2.11
C ALA A 7 1.86 -1.92 1.39
N GLY A 8 2.13 -3.15 1.78
CA GLY A 8 3.19 -3.94 1.18
C GLY A 8 3.49 -5.18 2.00
N SER A 9 4.53 -5.92 1.62
CA SER A 9 4.91 -7.14 2.30
C SER A 9 5.49 -6.85 3.69
N VAL A 10 4.91 -7.46 4.71
CA VAL A 10 5.41 -7.35 6.09
C VAL A 10 6.84 -7.88 6.25
N PHE A 11 7.29 -8.74 5.34
CA PHE A 11 8.63 -9.31 5.41
C PHE A 11 9.74 -8.34 4.98
N LEU A 12 9.39 -7.22 4.32
CA LEU A 12 10.35 -6.23 3.83
C LEU A 12 10.51 -5.07 4.83
N GLN A 13 10.85 -5.40 6.08
CA GLN A 13 10.89 -4.41 7.17
C GLN A 13 11.90 -3.28 6.93
N GLU A 14 13.05 -3.56 6.33
CA GLU A 14 14.04 -2.51 6.03
C GLU A 14 13.47 -1.49 5.03
N LYS A 15 12.76 -1.96 4.02
CA LYS A 15 12.14 -1.09 3.02
C LYS A 15 10.97 -0.30 3.63
N ILE A 16 10.18 -0.93 4.48
CA ILE A 16 9.10 -0.25 5.20
C ILE A 16 9.69 0.91 6.02
N ASN A 17 10.76 0.65 6.77
CA ASN A 17 11.41 1.68 7.58
C ASN A 17 11.97 2.82 6.72
N TYR A 18 12.54 2.48 5.55
CA TYR A 18 13.03 3.48 4.61
C TYR A 18 11.91 4.43 4.17
N TYR A 19 10.77 3.90 3.76
CA TYR A 19 9.66 4.73 3.28
C TYR A 19 8.93 5.47 4.40
N ARG A 20 8.86 4.87 5.58
CA ARG A 20 8.36 5.60 6.76
C ARG A 20 9.19 6.85 7.01
N ASN A 21 10.51 6.72 6.99
CA ASN A 21 11.41 7.87 7.18
C ASN A 21 11.31 8.85 6.02
N TYR A 22 11.23 8.36 4.80
CA TYR A 22 11.07 9.20 3.62
C TYR A 22 9.84 10.11 3.75
N PHE A 23 8.69 9.53 4.05
CA PHE A 23 7.46 10.32 4.17
C PHE A 23 7.53 11.27 5.36
N LYS A 24 8.07 10.86 6.48
CA LYS A 24 8.23 11.72 7.66
C LYS A 24 9.12 12.92 7.35
N LEU A 25 10.25 12.71 6.68
CA LEU A 25 11.18 13.78 6.30
C LEU A 25 10.58 14.74 5.27
N ASN A 26 9.61 14.28 4.49
CA ASN A 26 8.91 15.11 3.51
C ASN A 26 7.58 15.67 4.03
N HIS A 27 7.44 15.71 5.34
CA HIS A 27 6.33 16.36 6.05
C HIS A 27 4.96 15.66 5.85
N TYR A 28 4.97 14.35 5.66
CA TYR A 28 3.77 13.53 5.70
C TYR A 28 3.61 12.87 7.06
N TYR A 29 2.40 12.55 7.42
CA TYR A 29 2.11 11.75 8.62
C TYR A 29 1.80 10.31 8.20
N VAL A 30 2.66 9.37 8.62
CA VAL A 30 2.44 7.95 8.32
C VAL A 30 1.43 7.40 9.33
N LEU A 31 0.22 7.16 8.85
CA LEU A 31 -0.90 6.73 9.68
C LEU A 31 -0.81 5.24 10.02
N ASP A 32 -0.39 4.42 9.07
CA ASP A 32 -0.21 2.99 9.28
C ASP A 32 0.78 2.41 8.26
N TYR A 33 1.28 1.23 8.57
CA TYR A 33 2.24 0.50 7.74
C TYR A 33 2.22 -0.99 8.10
N PRO A 34 2.79 -1.90 7.26
CA PRO A 34 2.78 -3.33 7.57
C PRO A 34 3.58 -3.63 8.84
N ARG A 35 2.92 -4.25 9.82
CA ARG A 35 3.52 -4.59 11.11
C ARG A 35 3.54 -6.11 11.27
N PRO A 36 4.68 -6.69 11.68
CA PRO A 36 4.73 -8.12 11.92
C PRO A 36 3.87 -8.49 13.12
N ILE A 37 3.12 -9.57 12.99
CA ILE A 37 2.35 -10.16 14.08
C ILE A 37 3.03 -11.45 14.46
N LYS A 38 3.38 -11.61 15.75
CA LYS A 38 4.02 -12.83 16.23
C LYS A 38 3.08 -14.01 16.00
N GLU A 39 3.64 -15.13 15.54
CA GLU A 39 2.87 -16.35 15.30
C GLU A 39 2.10 -16.78 16.55
N LYS A 40 2.74 -16.73 17.70
CA LYS A 40 2.07 -16.97 18.99
C LYS A 40 1.11 -15.81 19.25
N GLY A 41 -0.18 -16.11 19.29
CA GLY A 41 -1.23 -15.13 19.48
C GLY A 41 -1.68 -14.43 18.19
N PHE A 42 -1.30 -14.97 17.03
CA PHE A 42 -1.65 -14.38 15.74
C PHE A 42 -3.15 -14.14 15.62
N PHE A 43 -3.97 -15.16 15.88
CA PHE A 43 -5.42 -15.04 15.78
C PHE A 43 -6.04 -14.09 16.79
N LYS A 44 -5.33 -13.79 17.88
CA LYS A 44 -5.79 -12.81 18.87
C LYS A 44 -5.61 -11.38 18.37
N PHE A 45 -4.49 -11.08 17.72
CA PHE A 45 -4.13 -9.71 17.33
C PHE A 45 -4.49 -9.36 15.88
N TYR A 46 -4.49 -10.35 15.00
CA TYR A 46 -4.74 -10.13 13.58
C TYR A 46 -6.06 -9.41 13.29
N PRO A 47 -7.21 -9.80 13.89
CA PRO A 47 -8.47 -9.13 13.56
C PRO A 47 -8.44 -7.63 13.82
N ASP A 48 -7.92 -7.19 14.97
CA ASP A 48 -7.87 -5.78 15.31
C ASP A 48 -6.88 -5.01 14.42
N ILE A 49 -5.70 -5.58 14.21
CA ILE A 49 -4.68 -4.95 13.35
C ILE A 49 -5.20 -4.82 11.92
N HIS A 50 -5.87 -5.84 11.41
CA HIS A 50 -6.42 -5.85 10.06
C HIS A 50 -7.55 -4.82 9.91
N GLN A 51 -8.47 -4.77 10.88
CA GLN A 51 -9.55 -3.78 10.88
C GLN A 51 -9.01 -2.36 10.99
N ASP A 52 -8.04 -2.14 11.86
CA ASP A 52 -7.43 -0.82 12.03
C ASP A 52 -6.72 -0.37 10.76
N PHE A 53 -6.08 -1.31 10.05
CA PHE A 53 -5.42 -0.99 8.79
C PHE A 53 -6.42 -0.48 7.75
N PHE A 54 -7.56 -1.16 7.59
CA PHE A 54 -8.60 -0.71 6.68
C PHE A 54 -9.22 0.62 7.11
N LYS A 55 -9.45 0.82 8.42
CA LYS A 55 -9.94 2.10 8.93
C LYS A 55 -8.96 3.23 8.62
N ASN A 56 -7.66 2.94 8.74
CA ASN A 56 -6.63 3.93 8.44
C ASN A 56 -6.57 4.25 6.94
N ILE A 57 -6.79 3.26 6.07
CA ILE A 57 -6.93 3.53 4.63
C ILE A 57 -8.12 4.45 4.37
N MET A 58 -9.24 4.24 5.04
CA MET A 58 -10.41 5.13 4.88
C MET A 58 -10.10 6.56 5.29
N SER A 59 -9.18 6.75 6.21
CA SER A 59 -8.85 8.08 6.76
C SER A 59 -7.65 8.74 6.09
N CYS A 60 -6.91 8.02 5.25
CA CYS A 60 -5.69 8.56 4.64
C CYS A 60 -5.99 9.43 3.42
N ASP A 61 -5.01 10.28 3.10
CA ASP A 61 -5.02 11.08 1.88
C ASP A 61 -4.27 10.37 0.76
N ILE A 62 -3.27 9.56 1.12
CA ILE A 62 -2.42 8.83 0.19
C ILE A 62 -2.33 7.37 0.63
N LEU A 63 -2.64 6.46 -0.28
CA LEU A 63 -2.34 5.03 -0.12
C LEU A 63 -1.13 4.72 -0.99
N PHE A 64 -0.03 4.40 -0.36
CA PHE A 64 1.23 4.08 -1.02
C PHE A 64 1.42 2.56 -1.03
N ILE A 65 1.37 1.97 -2.21
CA ILE A 65 1.62 0.55 -2.40
C ILE A 65 3.12 0.36 -2.61
N MET A 66 3.78 -0.13 -1.57
CA MET A 66 5.22 -0.37 -1.56
C MET A 66 5.51 -1.73 -2.20
N ASN A 67 5.34 -1.82 -3.51
CA ASN A 67 5.56 -3.05 -4.26
C ASN A 67 7.03 -3.16 -4.68
N GLU A 68 7.88 -3.42 -3.69
CA GLU A 68 9.28 -3.72 -3.90
C GLU A 68 9.47 -5.11 -4.52
N ASP A 69 10.66 -5.33 -5.07
CA ASP A 69 11.00 -6.64 -5.60
C ASP A 69 11.04 -7.66 -4.46
N LYS A 70 10.52 -8.84 -4.70
CA LYS A 70 10.46 -9.91 -3.72
C LYS A 70 10.61 -11.27 -4.40
N ASN A 71 11.53 -12.09 -3.88
CA ASN A 71 11.78 -13.44 -4.40
C ASN A 71 12.02 -13.47 -5.93
N GLY A 72 12.77 -12.50 -6.44
CA GLY A 72 13.09 -12.42 -7.86
C GLY A 72 11.97 -11.87 -8.74
N VAL A 73 10.85 -11.44 -8.17
CA VAL A 73 9.73 -10.85 -8.91
C VAL A 73 9.77 -9.34 -8.75
N GLU A 74 9.93 -8.62 -9.84
CA GLU A 74 9.92 -7.15 -9.82
C GLU A 74 8.54 -6.62 -9.47
N GLY A 75 8.52 -5.64 -8.57
CA GLY A 75 7.28 -4.96 -8.20
C GLY A 75 6.21 -5.89 -7.65
N TYR A 76 6.60 -6.87 -6.84
CA TYR A 76 5.72 -7.90 -6.34
C TYR A 76 4.53 -7.31 -5.57
N VAL A 77 3.33 -7.78 -5.92
CA VAL A 77 2.10 -7.45 -5.21
C VAL A 77 1.43 -8.77 -4.81
N GLY A 78 1.41 -9.06 -3.51
CA GLY A 78 0.78 -10.26 -2.98
C GLY A 78 -0.72 -10.07 -2.80
N TYR A 79 -1.41 -11.12 -2.40
CA TYR A 79 -2.86 -11.11 -2.27
C TYR A 79 -3.36 -10.09 -1.24
N GLU A 80 -2.72 -10.01 -0.08
CA GLU A 80 -3.13 -9.09 0.97
C GLU A 80 -2.92 -7.64 0.54
N THR A 81 -1.78 -7.34 -0.07
CA THR A 81 -1.51 -5.99 -0.59
C THR A 81 -2.49 -5.61 -1.69
N PHE A 82 -2.83 -6.56 -2.57
CA PHE A 82 -3.82 -6.30 -3.60
C PHE A 82 -5.21 -6.05 -3.02
N ALA A 83 -5.59 -6.78 -1.97
CA ALA A 83 -6.85 -6.53 -1.27
C ALA A 83 -6.91 -5.12 -0.70
N GLU A 84 -5.80 -4.64 -0.13
CA GLU A 84 -5.70 -3.29 0.42
C GLU A 84 -5.77 -2.23 -0.69
N LEU A 85 -5.09 -2.46 -1.79
CA LEU A 85 -5.16 -1.61 -2.97
C LEU A 85 -6.60 -1.51 -3.48
N ASN A 86 -7.27 -2.66 -3.62
CA ASN A 86 -8.65 -2.70 -4.10
C ASN A 86 -9.61 -1.99 -3.14
N PHE A 87 -9.37 -2.09 -1.84
CA PHE A 87 -10.15 -1.36 -0.85
C PHE A 87 -10.00 0.15 -1.05
N GLY A 88 -8.78 0.64 -1.29
CA GLY A 88 -8.54 2.04 -1.62
C GLY A 88 -9.26 2.47 -2.90
N MET A 89 -9.28 1.60 -3.90
CA MET A 89 -10.00 1.84 -5.14
C MET A 89 -11.51 1.98 -4.91
N MET A 90 -12.07 1.12 -4.06
CA MET A 90 -13.48 1.20 -3.71
C MET A 90 -13.82 2.53 -3.03
N ILE A 91 -12.98 2.96 -2.10
CA ILE A 91 -13.15 4.25 -1.42
C ILE A 91 -13.13 5.40 -2.42
N LYS A 92 -12.18 5.36 -3.36
CA LYS A 92 -12.05 6.38 -4.40
C LYS A 92 -13.25 6.41 -5.34
N LEU A 93 -13.64 5.26 -5.86
CA LEU A 93 -14.61 5.17 -6.96
C LEU A 93 -16.06 5.11 -6.49
N VAL A 94 -16.32 4.51 -5.34
CA VAL A 94 -17.68 4.30 -4.84
C VAL A 94 -18.04 5.30 -3.76
N CYS A 95 -17.13 5.54 -2.81
CA CYS A 95 -17.36 6.52 -1.75
C CYS A 95 -16.99 7.94 -2.16
N HIS A 96 -16.42 8.13 -3.34
CA HIS A 96 -16.02 9.43 -3.90
C HIS A 96 -15.10 10.22 -2.98
N LYS A 97 -14.27 9.53 -2.20
CA LYS A 97 -13.27 10.17 -1.37
C LYS A 97 -12.06 10.56 -2.22
N ASP A 98 -11.51 11.73 -1.92
CA ASP A 98 -10.29 12.22 -2.58
C ASP A 98 -9.07 11.52 -1.97
N ILE A 99 -8.77 10.34 -2.46
CA ILE A 99 -7.60 9.55 -2.06
C ILE A 99 -6.68 9.37 -3.28
N GLU A 100 -5.40 9.68 -3.09
CA GLU A 100 -4.37 9.41 -4.09
C GLU A 100 -3.78 8.03 -3.84
N ILE A 101 -3.66 7.23 -4.90
CA ILE A 101 -3.11 5.87 -4.79
C ILE A 101 -1.88 5.78 -5.67
N TYR A 102 -0.75 5.43 -5.07
CA TYR A 102 0.53 5.30 -5.78
C TYR A 102 1.09 3.91 -5.65
N LEU A 103 1.66 3.40 -6.75
CA LEU A 103 2.55 2.24 -6.73
C LEU A 103 3.99 2.74 -6.69
N LEU A 104 4.86 2.01 -6.01
CA LEU A 104 6.28 2.31 -6.03
C LEU A 104 6.87 2.16 -7.42
N LYS A 105 6.50 1.11 -8.14
CA LYS A 105 7.02 0.80 -9.47
C LYS A 105 6.04 -0.08 -10.25
N MET A 106 6.30 -0.22 -11.55
CA MET A 106 5.55 -1.17 -12.37
C MET A 106 5.82 -2.59 -11.91
N PRO A 107 4.79 -3.41 -11.73
CA PRO A 107 4.99 -4.83 -11.43
C PRO A 107 5.45 -5.60 -12.67
N SER A 108 6.13 -6.72 -12.44
CA SER A 108 6.41 -7.70 -13.49
C SER A 108 5.10 -8.24 -14.06
N SER A 109 5.10 -8.58 -15.34
CA SER A 109 3.94 -9.22 -15.98
C SER A 109 3.58 -10.58 -15.38
N SER A 110 4.49 -11.17 -14.60
CA SER A 110 4.24 -12.42 -13.87
C SER A 110 3.42 -12.23 -12.61
N VAL A 111 3.23 -10.99 -12.14
CA VAL A 111 2.39 -10.71 -10.97
C VAL A 111 0.93 -10.94 -11.33
N GLY A 112 0.21 -11.69 -10.48
CA GLY A 112 -1.15 -12.14 -10.79
C GLY A 112 -2.13 -11.02 -11.11
N CYS A 113 -2.00 -9.86 -10.48
CA CYS A 113 -2.88 -8.70 -10.71
C CYS A 113 -2.32 -7.70 -11.73
N TYR A 114 -1.31 -8.09 -12.51
CA TYR A 114 -0.64 -7.19 -13.46
C TYR A 114 -1.62 -6.51 -14.41
N ARG A 115 -2.56 -7.28 -14.95
CA ARG A 115 -3.54 -6.75 -15.91
C ARG A 115 -4.41 -5.66 -15.28
N GLU A 116 -4.93 -5.91 -14.09
CA GLU A 116 -5.77 -4.94 -13.37
C GLU A 116 -4.99 -3.67 -13.08
N ILE A 117 -3.75 -3.79 -12.63
CA ILE A 117 -2.89 -2.64 -12.36
C ILE A 117 -2.66 -1.82 -13.62
N CYS A 118 -2.37 -2.47 -14.75
CA CYS A 118 -2.18 -1.75 -16.02
C CYS A 118 -3.42 -0.97 -16.43
N LEU A 119 -4.60 -1.58 -16.31
CA LEU A 119 -5.86 -0.92 -16.62
C LEU A 119 -6.09 0.31 -15.72
N TRP A 120 -5.83 0.17 -14.44
CA TRP A 120 -6.04 1.25 -13.47
C TRP A 120 -5.05 2.40 -13.65
N LEU A 121 -3.81 2.09 -14.03
CA LEU A 121 -2.83 3.12 -14.40
C LEU A 121 -3.26 3.88 -15.66
N GLU A 122 -3.72 3.16 -16.68
CA GLU A 122 -4.19 3.77 -17.92
C GLU A 122 -5.39 4.69 -17.67
N LEU A 123 -6.30 4.28 -16.80
CA LEU A 123 -7.48 5.08 -16.43
C LEU A 123 -7.14 6.24 -15.49
N GLY A 124 -5.92 6.31 -14.99
CA GLY A 124 -5.49 7.37 -14.08
C GLY A 124 -6.02 7.21 -12.65
N TRP A 125 -6.58 6.06 -12.33
CA TRP A 125 -7.09 5.80 -10.98
C TRP A 125 -5.97 5.57 -9.97
N ILE A 126 -4.85 5.04 -10.44
CA ILE A 126 -3.62 4.88 -9.67
C ILE A 126 -2.46 5.45 -10.48
N LYS A 127 -1.35 5.77 -9.83
CA LYS A 127 -0.17 6.37 -10.47
C LYS A 127 1.10 5.74 -9.95
N ILE A 128 2.16 5.83 -10.73
CA ILE A 128 3.50 5.44 -10.26
C ILE A 128 4.06 6.58 -9.43
N PHE A 129 4.62 6.26 -8.27
CA PHE A 129 5.19 7.24 -7.36
C PHE A 129 6.49 7.82 -7.93
N ASP A 130 6.60 9.14 -7.93
CA ASP A 130 7.80 9.84 -8.37
C ASP A 130 8.37 10.65 -7.20
N LYS A 131 9.53 10.22 -6.71
CA LYS A 131 10.22 10.89 -5.60
C LYS A 131 10.74 12.28 -5.95
N ASN A 132 10.88 12.57 -7.25
CA ASN A 132 11.47 13.81 -7.72
C ASN A 132 10.44 14.92 -7.97
N VAL A 133 9.18 14.64 -7.69
CA VAL A 133 8.09 15.59 -7.90
C VAL A 133 7.62 16.20 -6.60
#